data_92697bc629e0564f8ccecee04f54eb20
#
_entry.id   92697bc629e0564f8ccecee04f54eb20
#
_cell.length_a   1.000
_cell.length_b   1.000
_cell.length_c   1.000
_cell.angle_alpha   90.00
_cell.angle_beta   90.00
_cell.angle_gamma   90.00
#
_symmetry.space_group_name_H-M   'P 1'
#
loop_
_entity.id
_entity.type
_entity.pdbx_description
1 polymer ?
#
loop_
_entity_poly.entity_id
_entity_poly.type
_entity_poly.pdbx_seq_one_letter_code
_entity_poly.pdbx_strand_id
1 'polypeptide(L)'
;MITQCPIMPNKNFTYGFNVVGQEGTLWWHAHVPGLRATLHGAFIIRPRHGADSYPFPKPHKEIPVIIGDWWEKDLDEMARNMTKNIFSSYASASTVNGLVGDYFNCSGVAKEGFVLDVEPGKTYLLRIINAGLFSEFYLKIAGHKFTVVAADANYVNPYTTDVIAIAPGETVDAMLIADAAPGRYYMVALPNQAPLPDLQTPEYATRGMVKYKINHRPCNVTMAVSSIQGGEEEKEGYQGTSCDTPIGPKMPDVHDTITSFYFHGNLTSLRHQGHLLSQQRIDEHLFIVLGLGTICKQGQFCKRGNSSDDIQVATMNNVSFQQPAAATMPLLEAQYYHISLNGTAQELLRRPPTLYNFTYEALIPFGPKEMPLEPTYKAMLVQRFKHGAMVEIVFQSTTMLQGDSNPMHLHGHDMMVLAQGLGNYDLVKDVASYNLVNPVVKNTVLVPNRGWIAIRFVANNPGVWFMHCHYEFHLVMGMAAVFIVENGPTIDTSLPPPPDNCRTCGSNINLTPKEFYLQSKKSET
;
A
#
# COMPACT_ATOMS: atom_id res chain seq x y z
N MET A 1 19.02 -5.51 -7.93
CA MET A 1 18.41 -6.47 -6.98
C MET A 1 18.77 -6.05 -5.57
N ILE A 2 17.80 -6.04 -4.65
CA ILE A 2 18.01 -5.48 -3.31
C ILE A 2 18.35 -6.60 -2.34
N THR A 3 17.47 -7.59 -2.14
CA THR A 3 17.65 -8.60 -1.12
C THR A 3 18.01 -9.97 -1.64
N GLN A 4 17.53 -10.34 -2.83
CA GLN A 4 17.85 -11.63 -3.43
C GLN A 4 17.75 -11.59 -4.96
N CYS A 5 18.33 -12.59 -5.61
CA CYS A 5 18.17 -12.81 -7.05
C CYS A 5 16.78 -13.36 -7.38
N PRO A 6 16.21 -13.05 -8.57
CA PRO A 6 14.96 -13.65 -9.01
C PRO A 6 15.04 -15.18 -9.02
N ILE A 7 13.93 -15.81 -8.64
CA ILE A 7 13.78 -17.27 -8.83
C ILE A 7 13.61 -17.52 -10.32
N MET A 8 14.56 -18.22 -10.91
CA MET A 8 14.59 -18.49 -12.35
C MET A 8 13.48 -19.47 -12.76
N PRO A 9 13.03 -19.45 -14.04
CA PRO A 9 12.09 -20.43 -14.56
C PRO A 9 12.53 -21.87 -14.27
N ASN A 10 11.57 -22.72 -13.90
CA ASN A 10 11.80 -24.13 -13.53
C ASN A 10 12.70 -24.33 -12.30
N LYS A 11 12.87 -23.30 -11.48
CA LYS A 11 13.53 -23.37 -10.17
C LYS A 11 12.54 -23.04 -9.06
N ASN A 12 12.88 -23.45 -7.85
CA ASN A 12 12.14 -23.12 -6.62
C ASN A 12 13.09 -22.57 -5.58
N PHE A 13 12.51 -21.91 -4.59
CA PHE A 13 13.20 -21.43 -3.40
C PHE A 13 12.27 -21.62 -2.20
N THR A 14 12.83 -22.09 -1.08
CA THR A 14 12.08 -22.22 0.18
C THR A 14 12.50 -21.12 1.13
N TYR A 15 11.53 -20.29 1.52
CA TYR A 15 11.71 -19.29 2.56
C TYR A 15 11.47 -19.93 3.92
N GLY A 16 12.50 -19.89 4.79
CA GLY A 16 12.39 -20.30 6.18
C GLY A 16 12.51 -19.09 7.10
N PHE A 17 11.50 -18.82 7.93
CA PHE A 17 11.49 -17.71 8.86
C PHE A 17 10.66 -18.00 10.11
N ASN A 18 10.94 -17.28 11.18
CA ASN A 18 10.21 -17.37 12.43
C ASN A 18 9.29 -16.13 12.60
N VAL A 19 8.06 -16.37 13.05
CA VAL A 19 7.06 -15.31 13.29
C VAL A 19 6.95 -14.96 14.79
N VAL A 20 8.07 -14.91 15.47
CA VAL A 20 8.12 -14.67 16.92
C VAL A 20 7.65 -13.25 17.24
N GLY A 21 6.64 -13.16 18.13
CA GLY A 21 6.11 -11.88 18.59
C GLY A 21 5.22 -11.14 17.59
N GLN A 22 4.89 -11.76 16.46
CA GLN A 22 3.98 -11.20 15.45
C GLN A 22 2.67 -11.96 15.42
N GLU A 23 1.57 -11.24 15.23
CA GLU A 23 0.23 -11.78 15.01
C GLU A 23 -0.62 -10.77 14.24
N GLY A 24 -1.63 -11.25 13.50
CA GLY A 24 -2.53 -10.41 12.71
C GLY A 24 -2.53 -10.78 11.23
N THR A 25 -3.03 -9.88 10.42
CA THR A 25 -3.15 -10.05 8.98
C THR A 25 -2.03 -9.32 8.26
N LEU A 26 -1.20 -10.10 7.61
CA LEU A 26 -0.22 -9.67 6.61
C LEU A 26 -0.56 -10.33 5.27
N TRP A 27 0.21 -10.07 4.25
CA TRP A 27 0.09 -10.71 2.96
C TRP A 27 1.45 -10.83 2.27
N TRP A 28 1.56 -11.74 1.32
CA TRP A 28 2.76 -11.97 0.53
C TRP A 28 2.47 -11.75 -0.95
N HIS A 29 3.44 -11.30 -1.69
CA HIS A 29 3.32 -11.10 -3.14
C HIS A 29 4.67 -11.18 -3.84
N ALA A 30 4.65 -11.41 -5.15
CA ALA A 30 5.83 -11.27 -5.99
C ALA A 30 6.31 -9.81 -5.98
N HIS A 31 7.60 -9.61 -5.78
CA HIS A 31 8.22 -8.28 -5.81
C HIS A 31 8.94 -8.02 -7.13
N VAL A 32 8.26 -8.31 -8.22
CA VAL A 32 8.66 -8.08 -9.61
C VAL A 32 7.57 -7.23 -10.25
N PRO A 33 7.92 -6.18 -11.03
CA PRO A 33 6.93 -5.27 -11.61
C PRO A 33 5.76 -6.00 -12.27
N GLY A 34 4.54 -5.63 -11.89
CA GLY A 34 3.29 -6.20 -12.41
C GLY A 34 2.90 -7.57 -11.86
N LEU A 35 3.83 -8.45 -11.48
CA LEU A 35 3.50 -9.83 -11.07
C LEU A 35 2.67 -9.91 -9.77
N ARG A 36 2.67 -8.89 -8.95
CA ARG A 36 1.83 -8.80 -7.74
C ARG A 36 0.34 -8.96 -8.07
N ALA A 37 -0.11 -8.51 -9.24
CA ALA A 37 -1.51 -8.63 -9.64
C ALA A 37 -1.99 -10.09 -9.70
N THR A 38 -1.10 -11.03 -9.98
CA THR A 38 -1.45 -12.46 -10.14
C THR A 38 -0.84 -13.37 -9.08
N LEU A 39 0.29 -12.96 -8.48
CA LEU A 39 1.02 -13.79 -7.53
C LEU A 39 1.06 -13.14 -6.15
N HIS A 40 0.02 -13.37 -5.39
CA HIS A 40 -0.15 -12.87 -4.02
C HIS A 40 -1.05 -13.78 -3.19
N GLY A 41 -1.05 -13.59 -1.88
CA GLY A 41 -1.97 -14.29 -0.98
C GLY A 41 -1.92 -13.74 0.44
N ALA A 42 -2.94 -14.10 1.23
CA ALA A 42 -3.00 -13.73 2.64
C ALA A 42 -1.93 -14.48 3.45
N PHE A 43 -1.34 -13.79 4.43
CA PHE A 43 -0.43 -14.36 5.41
C PHE A 43 -0.95 -14.02 6.82
N ILE A 44 -1.71 -14.95 7.41
CA ILE A 44 -2.42 -14.74 8.66
C ILE A 44 -1.69 -15.44 9.80
N ILE A 45 -1.20 -14.66 10.74
CA ILE A 45 -0.53 -15.15 11.96
C ILE A 45 -1.54 -15.06 13.10
N ARG A 46 -2.00 -16.23 13.58
CA ARG A 46 -2.94 -16.27 14.70
C ARG A 46 -2.20 -16.18 16.04
N PRO A 47 -2.86 -15.63 17.08
CA PRO A 47 -2.29 -15.61 18.41
C PRO A 47 -1.86 -17.01 18.87
N ARG A 48 -0.71 -17.11 19.54
CA ARG A 48 -0.12 -18.37 19.99
C ARG A 48 -1.10 -19.23 20.82
N HIS A 49 -1.94 -18.59 21.62
CA HIS A 49 -2.92 -19.26 22.49
C HIS A 49 -4.33 -19.35 21.85
N GLY A 50 -4.44 -19.12 20.55
CA GLY A 50 -5.68 -19.21 19.79
C GLY A 50 -6.55 -17.96 19.88
N ALA A 51 -7.75 -18.06 19.30
CA ALA A 51 -8.66 -16.92 19.13
C ALA A 51 -9.23 -16.32 20.45
N ASP A 52 -9.06 -17.01 21.57
CA ASP A 52 -9.43 -16.47 22.89
C ASP A 52 -8.41 -15.45 23.43
N SER A 53 -7.26 -15.32 22.77
CA SER A 53 -6.21 -14.35 23.11
C SER A 53 -6.32 -13.02 22.34
N TYR A 54 -7.29 -12.89 21.44
CA TYR A 54 -7.52 -11.59 20.79
C TYR A 54 -7.90 -10.51 21.82
N PRO A 55 -7.44 -9.26 21.65
CA PRO A 55 -7.82 -8.16 22.54
C PRO A 55 -9.25 -7.62 22.24
N PHE A 56 -10.02 -8.35 21.45
CA PHE A 56 -11.41 -8.08 21.08
C PHE A 56 -12.24 -9.37 21.18
N PRO A 57 -13.58 -9.29 21.17
CA PRO A 57 -14.44 -10.47 21.29
C PRO A 57 -14.11 -11.53 20.22
N LYS A 58 -14.08 -12.79 20.65
CA LYS A 58 -13.81 -13.92 19.75
C LYS A 58 -14.80 -13.96 18.60
N PRO A 59 -14.35 -13.93 17.34
CA PRO A 59 -15.24 -14.02 16.20
C PRO A 59 -15.81 -15.42 16.04
N HIS A 60 -17.02 -15.52 15.50
CA HIS A 60 -17.60 -16.79 15.07
C HIS A 60 -16.78 -17.43 13.96
N LYS A 61 -16.29 -16.61 13.01
CA LYS A 61 -15.47 -17.04 11.88
C LYS A 61 -14.57 -15.91 11.40
N GLU A 62 -13.37 -16.25 10.89
CA GLU A 62 -12.44 -15.36 10.23
C GLU A 62 -12.55 -15.52 8.71
N ILE A 63 -12.63 -14.41 7.99
CA ILE A 63 -12.90 -14.38 6.54
C ILE A 63 -11.84 -13.51 5.86
N PRO A 64 -10.90 -14.07 5.10
CA PRO A 64 -10.03 -13.28 4.22
C PRO A 64 -10.86 -12.62 3.10
N VAL A 65 -10.61 -11.31 2.90
CA VAL A 65 -11.22 -10.50 1.84
C VAL A 65 -10.09 -9.80 1.10
N ILE A 66 -9.67 -10.36 -0.02
CA ILE A 66 -8.60 -9.79 -0.85
C ILE A 66 -9.24 -9.00 -1.98
N ILE A 67 -9.02 -7.68 -1.96
CA ILE A 67 -9.39 -6.79 -3.06
C ILE A 67 -8.20 -6.73 -4.02
N GLY A 68 -8.44 -6.89 -5.31
CA GLY A 68 -7.40 -6.90 -6.31
C GLY A 68 -7.90 -6.43 -7.68
N ASP A 69 -6.98 -6.34 -8.61
CA ASP A 69 -7.23 -5.92 -9.98
C ASP A 69 -7.23 -7.13 -10.91
N TRP A 70 -8.08 -7.12 -11.93
CA TRP A 70 -8.06 -8.06 -13.03
C TRP A 70 -7.50 -7.39 -14.29
N TRP A 71 -6.49 -8.01 -14.89
CA TRP A 71 -5.77 -7.48 -16.05
C TRP A 71 -5.87 -8.45 -17.24
N GLU A 72 -6.36 -7.96 -18.37
CA GLU A 72 -6.37 -8.70 -19.65
C GLU A 72 -5.14 -8.41 -20.49
N LYS A 73 -4.30 -7.47 -20.06
CA LYS A 73 -3.07 -7.07 -20.75
C LYS A 73 -1.86 -7.75 -20.14
N ASP A 74 -0.82 -7.89 -20.97
CA ASP A 74 0.50 -8.34 -20.53
C ASP A 74 1.11 -7.32 -19.55
N LEU A 75 1.29 -7.74 -18.30
CA LEU A 75 1.80 -6.89 -17.22
C LEU A 75 3.29 -6.53 -17.42
N ASP A 76 4.07 -7.40 -18.07
CA ASP A 76 5.47 -7.09 -18.40
C ASP A 76 5.53 -6.03 -19.51
N GLU A 77 4.65 -6.09 -20.49
CA GLU A 77 4.52 -5.05 -21.50
C GLU A 77 4.08 -3.72 -20.88
N MET A 78 3.11 -3.76 -19.97
CA MET A 78 2.65 -2.59 -19.23
C MET A 78 3.81 -1.94 -18.47
N ALA A 79 4.57 -2.71 -17.69
CA ALA A 79 5.73 -2.20 -16.94
C ALA A 79 6.78 -1.57 -17.87
N ARG A 80 7.06 -2.20 -19.03
CA ARG A 80 7.96 -1.64 -20.05
C ARG A 80 7.41 -0.35 -20.66
N ASN A 81 6.11 -0.26 -20.89
CA ASN A 81 5.48 0.93 -21.45
C ASN A 81 5.50 2.11 -20.48
N MET A 82 5.28 1.86 -19.18
CA MET A 82 5.38 2.89 -18.13
C MET A 82 6.77 3.55 -18.10
N THR A 83 7.84 2.78 -18.27
CA THR A 83 9.20 3.34 -18.35
C THR A 83 9.44 4.21 -19.59
N LYS A 84 8.49 4.23 -20.54
CA LYS A 84 8.53 5.02 -21.78
C LYS A 84 7.45 6.11 -21.82
N ASN A 85 6.83 6.43 -20.69
CA ASN A 85 5.68 7.36 -20.58
C ASN A 85 4.41 6.92 -21.33
N ILE A 86 4.22 5.64 -21.55
CA ILE A 86 3.00 5.11 -22.17
C ILE A 86 2.10 4.58 -21.06
N PHE A 87 1.14 5.40 -20.63
CA PHE A 87 0.20 5.11 -19.54
C PHE A 87 -1.19 4.70 -20.06
N SER A 88 -1.26 3.86 -21.05
CA SER A 88 -2.51 3.47 -21.72
C SER A 88 -3.22 2.25 -21.10
N SER A 89 -2.79 1.81 -19.93
CA SER A 89 -3.26 0.54 -19.38
C SER A 89 -3.92 0.75 -18.03
N TYR A 90 -5.20 0.34 -17.95
CA TYR A 90 -6.00 0.29 -16.75
C TYR A 90 -6.38 -1.16 -16.47
N ALA A 91 -6.67 -1.49 -15.21
CA ALA A 91 -7.25 -2.78 -14.87
C ALA A 91 -8.56 -2.98 -15.65
N SER A 92 -8.81 -4.19 -16.14
CA SER A 92 -10.04 -4.50 -16.86
C SER A 92 -11.23 -4.63 -15.91
N ALA A 93 -10.98 -4.96 -14.65
CA ALA A 93 -11.96 -5.05 -13.57
C ALA A 93 -11.27 -5.03 -12.21
N SER A 94 -12.06 -4.77 -11.15
CA SER A 94 -11.65 -5.05 -9.78
C SER A 94 -12.26 -6.37 -9.30
N THR A 95 -11.66 -7.00 -8.30
CA THR A 95 -12.09 -8.30 -7.78
C THR A 95 -12.19 -8.32 -6.26
N VAL A 96 -13.06 -9.19 -5.73
CA VAL A 96 -13.02 -9.63 -4.35
C VAL A 96 -12.71 -11.13 -4.35
N ASN A 97 -11.61 -11.54 -3.73
CA ASN A 97 -11.11 -12.92 -3.75
C ASN A 97 -11.01 -13.52 -5.16
N GLY A 98 -10.55 -12.72 -6.14
CA GLY A 98 -10.39 -13.10 -7.54
C GLY A 98 -11.70 -13.16 -8.34
N LEU A 99 -12.84 -12.76 -7.78
CA LEU A 99 -14.15 -12.78 -8.43
C LEU A 99 -14.57 -11.34 -8.76
N VAL A 100 -14.96 -11.09 -10.02
CA VAL A 100 -15.35 -9.75 -10.54
C VAL A 100 -16.78 -9.35 -10.15
N GLY A 101 -17.58 -10.27 -9.61
CA GLY A 101 -18.97 -9.99 -9.26
C GLY A 101 -19.89 -9.84 -10.48
N ASP A 102 -21.11 -9.37 -10.22
CA ASP A 102 -22.19 -9.31 -11.21
C ASP A 102 -22.23 -8.00 -12.04
N TYR A 103 -21.30 -7.06 -11.80
CA TYR A 103 -21.11 -5.88 -12.66
C TYR A 103 -20.64 -6.23 -14.08
N PHE A 104 -19.97 -7.38 -14.23
CA PHE A 104 -19.41 -7.85 -15.49
C PHE A 104 -20.18 -9.05 -16.01
N ASN A 105 -21.30 -8.79 -16.65
CA ASN A 105 -22.16 -9.83 -17.24
C ASN A 105 -21.86 -10.02 -18.73
N CYS A 106 -20.70 -10.58 -19.06
CA CYS A 106 -20.33 -10.87 -20.45
C CYS A 106 -21.15 -12.01 -21.08
N SER A 107 -21.79 -12.87 -20.28
CA SER A 107 -22.52 -14.05 -20.76
C SER A 107 -24.04 -13.92 -20.73
N GLY A 108 -24.58 -12.76 -20.30
CA GLY A 108 -26.02 -12.58 -20.06
C GLY A 108 -26.54 -13.31 -18.82
N VAL A 109 -25.69 -14.07 -18.12
CA VAL A 109 -26.02 -14.77 -16.87
C VAL A 109 -25.26 -14.08 -15.74
N ALA A 110 -25.99 -13.46 -14.82
CA ALA A 110 -25.39 -12.86 -13.63
C ALA A 110 -24.67 -13.95 -12.82
N LYS A 111 -23.34 -13.87 -12.75
CA LYS A 111 -22.56 -14.73 -11.86
C LYS A 111 -22.49 -14.06 -10.50
N GLU A 112 -22.91 -14.78 -9.46
CA GLU A 112 -22.62 -14.35 -8.09
C GLU A 112 -21.09 -14.23 -7.96
N GLY A 113 -20.62 -13.06 -7.48
CA GLY A 113 -19.24 -12.85 -7.10
C GLY A 113 -18.89 -13.53 -5.79
N PHE A 114 -18.07 -12.91 -4.97
CA PHE A 114 -17.80 -13.40 -3.62
C PHE A 114 -19.07 -13.38 -2.76
N VAL A 115 -19.40 -14.52 -2.14
CA VAL A 115 -20.56 -14.64 -1.23
C VAL A 115 -20.10 -15.00 0.17
N LEU A 116 -20.50 -14.19 1.14
CA LEU A 116 -20.33 -14.44 2.57
C LEU A 116 -21.68 -14.84 3.19
N ASP A 117 -21.86 -16.13 3.45
CA ASP A 117 -23.01 -16.62 4.21
C ASP A 117 -22.83 -16.29 5.70
N VAL A 118 -23.79 -15.58 6.28
CA VAL A 118 -23.80 -15.21 7.69
C VAL A 118 -24.99 -15.75 8.45
N GLU A 119 -24.78 -16.02 9.74
CA GLU A 119 -25.82 -16.42 10.68
C GLU A 119 -26.24 -15.20 11.49
N PRO A 120 -27.54 -14.91 11.64
CA PRO A 120 -28.03 -13.78 12.41
C PRO A 120 -27.44 -13.75 13.84
N GLY A 121 -27.01 -12.56 14.27
CA GLY A 121 -26.43 -12.31 15.59
C GLY A 121 -24.99 -12.81 15.78
N LYS A 122 -24.36 -13.40 14.74
CA LYS A 122 -22.93 -13.81 14.81
C LYS A 122 -22.00 -12.68 14.37
N THR A 123 -20.80 -12.72 14.91
CA THR A 123 -19.75 -11.75 14.59
C THR A 123 -18.66 -12.41 13.75
N TYR A 124 -18.28 -11.77 12.66
CA TYR A 124 -17.27 -12.23 11.73
C TYR A 124 -16.06 -11.29 11.76
N LEU A 125 -14.85 -11.84 11.71
CA LEU A 125 -13.64 -11.05 11.52
C LEU A 125 -13.28 -11.05 10.03
N LEU A 126 -13.46 -9.92 9.37
CA LEU A 126 -13.03 -9.72 8.00
C LEU A 126 -11.55 -9.31 8.02
N ARG A 127 -10.72 -10.08 7.33
CA ARG A 127 -9.30 -9.81 7.15
C ARG A 127 -9.08 -9.25 5.76
N ILE A 128 -9.17 -7.93 5.67
CA ILE A 128 -9.24 -7.18 4.42
C ILE A 128 -7.82 -6.83 3.98
N ILE A 129 -7.51 -7.13 2.73
CA ILE A 129 -6.20 -6.91 2.11
C ILE A 129 -6.41 -6.20 0.79
N ASN A 130 -5.70 -5.10 0.53
CA ASN A 130 -5.66 -4.50 -0.79
C ASN A 130 -4.39 -4.96 -1.53
N ALA A 131 -4.57 -5.91 -2.44
CA ALA A 131 -3.52 -6.45 -3.31
C ALA A 131 -3.49 -5.77 -4.70
N GLY A 132 -4.31 -4.75 -4.93
CA GLY A 132 -4.38 -4.01 -6.18
C GLY A 132 -3.07 -3.28 -6.51
N LEU A 133 -2.86 -2.98 -7.81
CA LEU A 133 -1.66 -2.30 -8.27
C LEU A 133 -1.75 -0.78 -8.14
N PHE A 134 -2.96 -0.21 -8.35
CA PHE A 134 -3.08 1.23 -8.59
C PHE A 134 -4.14 1.96 -7.78
N SER A 135 -5.08 1.26 -7.14
CA SER A 135 -6.23 1.94 -6.54
C SER A 135 -6.33 1.73 -5.05
N GLU A 136 -6.51 2.80 -4.32
CA GLU A 136 -7.15 2.76 -3.02
C GLU A 136 -8.62 2.38 -3.20
N PHE A 137 -9.20 1.63 -2.28
CA PHE A 137 -10.61 1.20 -2.36
C PHE A 137 -11.41 1.68 -1.15
N TYR A 138 -12.64 2.08 -1.43
CA TYR A 138 -13.68 2.18 -0.42
C TYR A 138 -14.48 0.88 -0.37
N LEU A 139 -14.49 0.23 0.80
CA LEU A 139 -15.28 -0.98 1.04
C LEU A 139 -16.46 -0.65 1.94
N LYS A 140 -17.67 -0.96 1.49
CA LYS A 140 -18.92 -0.85 2.27
C LYS A 140 -19.77 -2.10 2.13
N ILE A 141 -20.55 -2.41 3.18
CA ILE A 141 -21.59 -3.43 3.16
C ILE A 141 -22.92 -2.75 3.50
N ALA A 142 -23.92 -2.89 2.63
CA ALA A 142 -25.22 -2.27 2.86
C ALA A 142 -25.81 -2.72 4.21
N GLY A 143 -26.35 -1.77 4.96
CA GLY A 143 -27.00 -2.04 6.24
C GLY A 143 -26.08 -2.49 7.39
N HIS A 144 -24.74 -2.47 7.21
CA HIS A 144 -23.79 -2.90 8.24
C HIS A 144 -22.75 -1.85 8.54
N LYS A 145 -22.17 -1.96 9.72
CA LYS A 145 -20.97 -1.20 10.14
C LYS A 145 -19.81 -2.15 10.40
N PHE A 146 -18.63 -1.64 10.25
CA PHE A 146 -17.38 -2.30 10.63
C PHE A 146 -16.89 -1.76 11.96
N THR A 147 -16.32 -2.63 12.80
CA THR A 147 -15.48 -2.20 13.92
C THR A 147 -14.06 -2.63 13.61
N VAL A 148 -13.23 -1.68 13.18
CA VAL A 148 -11.80 -1.91 12.90
C VAL A 148 -11.10 -2.23 14.20
N VAL A 149 -10.31 -3.32 14.22
CA VAL A 149 -9.61 -3.83 15.41
C VAL A 149 -8.11 -4.01 15.18
N ALA A 150 -7.66 -4.03 13.92
CA ALA A 150 -6.23 -4.03 13.58
C ALA A 150 -5.99 -3.39 12.20
N ALA A 151 -4.79 -2.85 12.01
CA ALA A 151 -4.28 -2.34 10.74
C ALA A 151 -2.81 -2.81 10.60
N ASP A 152 -2.43 -3.35 9.43
CA ASP A 152 -1.10 -3.88 9.12
C ASP A 152 -0.54 -4.78 10.24
N ALA A 153 -1.36 -5.75 10.68
CA ALA A 153 -1.06 -6.69 11.76
C ALA A 153 -0.80 -6.06 13.15
N ASN A 154 -1.16 -4.81 13.36
CA ASN A 154 -1.08 -4.11 14.64
C ASN A 154 -2.48 -3.81 15.18
N TYR A 155 -2.75 -4.14 16.44
CA TYR A 155 -4.04 -3.88 17.05
C TYR A 155 -4.28 -2.38 17.26
N VAL A 156 -5.49 -1.95 16.91
CA VAL A 156 -5.95 -0.56 17.10
C VAL A 156 -7.06 -0.48 18.13
N ASN A 157 -7.25 0.70 18.70
CA ASN A 157 -8.45 0.99 19.49
C ASN A 157 -9.68 0.76 18.59
N PRO A 158 -10.72 0.05 19.06
CA PRO A 158 -11.88 -0.25 18.24
C PRO A 158 -12.49 1.00 17.62
N TYR A 159 -12.50 1.07 16.29
CA TYR A 159 -13.03 2.19 15.53
C TYR A 159 -14.21 1.75 14.67
N THR A 160 -15.42 2.24 15.00
CA THR A 160 -16.64 1.89 14.28
C THR A 160 -16.89 2.86 13.14
N THR A 161 -17.06 2.32 11.94
CA THR A 161 -17.30 3.07 10.71
C THR A 161 -18.24 2.30 9.77
N ASP A 162 -18.84 2.96 8.80
CA ASP A 162 -19.62 2.32 7.73
C ASP A 162 -18.81 2.17 6.43
N VAL A 163 -17.58 2.72 6.38
CA VAL A 163 -16.68 2.65 5.24
C VAL A 163 -15.26 2.33 5.69
N ILE A 164 -14.59 1.45 4.97
CA ILE A 164 -13.15 1.20 5.10
C ILE A 164 -12.49 1.79 3.86
N ALA A 165 -11.49 2.65 4.07
CA ALA A 165 -10.57 3.09 3.03
C ALA A 165 -9.28 2.28 3.16
N ILE A 166 -8.83 1.66 2.07
CA ILE A 166 -7.67 0.77 2.11
C ILE A 166 -6.82 0.94 0.84
N ALA A 167 -5.59 1.39 1.02
CA ALA A 167 -4.64 1.59 -0.07
C ALA A 167 -3.86 0.30 -0.42
N PRO A 168 -3.29 0.19 -1.62
CA PRO A 168 -2.43 -0.94 -1.97
C PRO A 168 -1.32 -1.16 -0.95
N GLY A 169 -1.15 -2.40 -0.52
CA GLY A 169 -0.18 -2.78 0.50
C GLY A 169 -0.74 -2.87 1.92
N GLU A 170 -1.81 -2.15 2.21
CA GLU A 170 -2.43 -2.15 3.55
C GLU A 170 -3.26 -3.39 3.83
N THR A 171 -3.37 -3.71 5.12
CA THR A 171 -4.34 -4.68 5.65
C THR A 171 -5.17 -4.06 6.76
N VAL A 172 -6.45 -4.44 6.84
CA VAL A 172 -7.38 -4.01 7.89
C VAL A 172 -8.16 -5.21 8.41
N ASP A 173 -8.12 -5.44 9.72
CA ASP A 173 -8.98 -6.42 10.37
C ASP A 173 -10.21 -5.71 10.97
N ALA A 174 -11.40 -6.11 10.54
CA ALA A 174 -12.64 -5.48 10.99
C ALA A 174 -13.68 -6.51 11.42
N MET A 175 -14.31 -6.27 12.57
CA MET A 175 -15.45 -7.04 13.05
C MET A 175 -16.70 -6.60 12.30
N LEU A 176 -17.45 -7.59 11.80
CA LEU A 176 -18.77 -7.44 11.19
C LEU A 176 -19.79 -8.20 12.04
N ILE A 177 -20.76 -7.49 12.60
CA ILE A 177 -21.88 -8.11 13.31
C ILE A 177 -23.01 -8.35 12.31
N ALA A 178 -23.52 -9.57 12.24
CA ALA A 178 -24.65 -9.93 11.38
C ALA A 178 -25.97 -9.60 12.12
N ASP A 179 -26.26 -8.31 12.31
CA ASP A 179 -27.42 -7.80 13.05
C ASP A 179 -28.47 -7.11 12.17
N ALA A 180 -28.27 -7.12 10.84
CA ALA A 180 -29.27 -6.63 9.91
C ALA A 180 -30.45 -7.62 9.76
N ALA A 181 -31.56 -7.14 9.20
CA ALA A 181 -32.70 -7.98 8.88
C ALA A 181 -32.27 -9.12 7.92
N PRO A 182 -32.91 -10.32 8.01
CA PRO A 182 -32.62 -11.40 7.06
C PRO A 182 -32.80 -10.94 5.60
N GLY A 183 -31.77 -11.16 4.77
CA GLY A 183 -31.77 -10.69 3.39
C GLY A 183 -30.41 -10.85 2.71
N ARG A 184 -30.25 -10.17 1.58
CA ARG A 184 -29.03 -10.09 0.79
C ARG A 184 -28.53 -8.67 0.73
N TYR A 185 -27.25 -8.46 1.02
CA TYR A 185 -26.62 -7.15 1.11
C TYR A 185 -25.35 -7.11 0.27
N TYR A 186 -25.26 -6.17 -0.66
CA TYR A 186 -24.02 -6.01 -1.42
C TYR A 186 -22.88 -5.52 -0.53
N MET A 187 -21.74 -6.19 -0.69
CA MET A 187 -20.40 -5.72 -0.30
C MET A 187 -19.77 -5.11 -1.53
N VAL A 188 -19.53 -3.81 -1.52
CA VAL A 188 -19.00 -3.07 -2.67
C VAL A 188 -17.61 -2.57 -2.37
N ALA A 189 -16.65 -2.88 -3.25
CA ALA A 189 -15.33 -2.27 -3.29
C ALA A 189 -15.28 -1.31 -4.50
N LEU A 190 -15.15 -0.02 -4.21
CA LEU A 190 -15.12 1.07 -5.19
C LEU A 190 -13.72 1.69 -5.22
N PRO A 191 -13.01 1.71 -6.37
CA PRO A 191 -11.72 2.38 -6.45
C PRO A 191 -11.87 3.89 -6.27
N ASN A 192 -11.02 4.47 -5.42
CA ASN A 192 -10.89 5.90 -5.25
C ASN A 192 -10.01 6.46 -6.37
N GLN A 193 -10.42 7.56 -6.97
CA GLN A 193 -9.71 8.23 -8.04
C GLN A 193 -9.27 9.63 -7.58
N ALA A 194 -8.16 10.09 -8.13
CA ALA A 194 -7.70 11.45 -7.90
C ALA A 194 -8.78 12.48 -8.28
N PRO A 195 -8.86 13.63 -7.57
CA PRO A 195 -9.82 14.69 -7.90
C PRO A 195 -9.59 15.27 -9.30
N LEU A 196 -10.65 15.74 -9.93
CA LEU A 196 -10.52 16.53 -11.17
C LEU A 196 -9.56 17.73 -10.95
N PRO A 197 -8.75 18.14 -11.95
CA PRO A 197 -8.81 17.78 -13.38
C PRO A 197 -7.94 16.59 -13.80
N ASP A 198 -7.51 15.74 -12.90
CA ASP A 198 -6.63 14.63 -13.19
C ASP A 198 -7.22 13.62 -14.17
N LEU A 199 -6.34 12.79 -14.76
CA LEU A 199 -6.76 11.75 -15.68
C LEU A 199 -7.71 10.79 -14.97
N GLN A 200 -8.93 10.69 -15.45
CA GLN A 200 -9.94 9.81 -14.89
C GLN A 200 -9.82 8.43 -15.53
N THR A 201 -9.79 7.40 -14.69
CA THR A 201 -9.84 6.01 -15.13
C THR A 201 -11.29 5.52 -15.13
N PRO A 202 -11.64 4.53 -15.96
CA PRO A 202 -12.95 3.90 -15.84
C PRO A 202 -13.18 3.36 -14.43
N GLU A 203 -14.37 3.58 -13.87
CA GLU A 203 -14.76 3.06 -12.57
C GLU A 203 -15.01 1.56 -12.66
N TYR A 204 -14.11 0.76 -12.11
CA TYR A 204 -14.27 -0.70 -12.05
C TYR A 204 -14.57 -1.14 -10.62
N ALA A 205 -15.72 -0.68 -10.09
CA ALA A 205 -16.22 -1.21 -8.84
C ALA A 205 -16.47 -2.71 -8.98
N THR A 206 -16.22 -3.44 -7.90
CA THR A 206 -16.61 -4.86 -7.79
C THR A 206 -17.54 -5.04 -6.61
N ARG A 207 -18.36 -6.07 -6.66
CA ARG A 207 -19.26 -6.39 -5.55
C ARG A 207 -19.32 -7.87 -5.24
N GLY A 208 -19.27 -8.17 -3.95
CA GLY A 208 -19.66 -9.44 -3.36
C GLY A 208 -21.01 -9.31 -2.67
N MET A 209 -21.41 -10.34 -1.95
CA MET A 209 -22.69 -10.41 -1.28
C MET A 209 -22.54 -10.96 0.14
N VAL A 210 -23.20 -10.33 1.09
CA VAL A 210 -23.46 -10.88 2.42
C VAL A 210 -24.88 -11.46 2.41
N LYS A 211 -24.99 -12.75 2.66
CA LYS A 211 -26.27 -13.50 2.59
C LYS A 211 -26.60 -14.09 3.95
N TYR A 212 -27.75 -13.70 4.49
CA TYR A 212 -28.24 -14.24 5.76
C TYR A 212 -28.82 -15.63 5.58
N LYS A 213 -28.39 -16.58 6.39
CA LYS A 213 -29.02 -17.89 6.47
C LYS A 213 -30.42 -17.75 7.09
N ILE A 214 -31.46 -18.00 6.31
CA ILE A 214 -32.85 -17.89 6.73
C ILE A 214 -33.33 -19.27 7.14
N ASN A 215 -33.63 -19.49 8.42
CA ASN A 215 -34.35 -20.66 8.88
C ASN A 215 -35.84 -20.45 8.62
N HIS A 216 -36.35 -20.93 7.48
CA HIS A 216 -37.74 -21.17 7.10
C HIS A 216 -38.82 -20.18 7.63
N ARG A 217 -38.62 -18.87 7.58
CA ARG A 217 -39.71 -17.90 7.74
C ARG A 217 -39.86 -17.07 6.46
N PRO A 218 -41.11 -16.90 5.94
CA PRO A 218 -41.34 -16.01 4.81
C PRO A 218 -40.94 -14.57 5.21
N CYS A 219 -40.17 -13.94 4.38
CA CYS A 219 -39.73 -12.57 4.57
C CYS A 219 -40.87 -11.61 4.21
N ASN A 220 -41.51 -11.00 5.20
CA ASN A 220 -42.41 -9.88 4.98
C ASN A 220 -41.68 -8.59 5.31
N VAL A 221 -40.94 -8.05 4.34
CA VAL A 221 -40.34 -6.70 4.45
C VAL A 221 -41.01 -5.80 3.43
N THR A 222 -41.84 -4.89 3.91
CA THR A 222 -42.40 -3.82 3.09
C THR A 222 -41.33 -2.71 2.97
N MET A 223 -40.73 -2.57 1.81
CA MET A 223 -39.80 -1.44 1.53
C MET A 223 -40.57 -0.31 0.88
N ALA A 224 -40.51 0.86 1.48
CA ALA A 224 -40.93 2.10 0.82
C ALA A 224 -39.76 2.56 -0.07
N VAL A 225 -39.94 2.50 -1.38
CA VAL A 225 -39.01 3.09 -2.35
C VAL A 225 -39.48 4.52 -2.59
N SER A 226 -38.75 5.51 -2.10
CA SER A 226 -38.93 6.90 -2.50
C SER A 226 -38.08 7.17 -3.75
N SER A 227 -38.70 7.18 -4.91
CA SER A 227 -38.09 7.73 -6.13
C SER A 227 -38.35 9.24 -6.17
N ILE A 228 -37.29 10.04 -6.08
CA ILE A 228 -37.39 11.49 -6.32
C ILE A 228 -37.15 11.73 -7.81
N GLN A 229 -38.22 11.86 -8.57
CA GLN A 229 -38.23 12.61 -9.84
C GLN A 229 -39.37 13.61 -9.78
N GLY A 230 -38.98 14.90 -9.82
CA GLY A 230 -39.79 16.08 -10.18
C GLY A 230 -41.22 16.08 -9.71
N GLY A 231 -41.49 16.68 -8.56
CA GLY A 231 -42.71 17.40 -8.19
C GLY A 231 -44.04 16.69 -8.46
N GLU A 232 -44.36 15.69 -7.66
CA GLU A 232 -45.70 15.28 -7.19
C GLU A 232 -45.55 13.89 -6.57
N GLU A 233 -45.99 13.74 -5.29
CA GLU A 233 -45.94 12.44 -4.58
C GLU A 233 -47.04 11.52 -5.13
N GLU A 234 -46.73 10.65 -6.08
CA GLU A 234 -47.52 9.46 -6.33
C GLU A 234 -47.00 8.28 -5.49
N LYS A 235 -47.76 7.90 -4.50
CA LYS A 235 -47.57 6.68 -3.73
C LYS A 235 -48.00 5.48 -4.56
N GLU A 236 -47.14 5.01 -5.44
CA GLU A 236 -47.30 3.63 -5.98
C GLU A 236 -46.64 2.64 -5.03
N GLY A 237 -47.50 1.96 -4.25
CA GLY A 237 -47.10 0.84 -3.41
C GLY A 237 -46.80 -0.39 -4.26
N TYR A 238 -45.53 -0.64 -4.53
CA TYR A 238 -45.08 -1.93 -5.06
C TYR A 238 -44.99 -2.94 -3.91
N GLN A 239 -45.97 -3.81 -3.80
CA GLN A 239 -45.91 -5.00 -2.94
C GLN A 239 -45.05 -6.07 -3.62
N GLY A 240 -43.71 -5.93 -3.49
CA GLY A 240 -42.76 -6.95 -3.86
C GLY A 240 -42.21 -7.62 -2.61
N THR A 241 -42.78 -8.75 -2.21
CA THR A 241 -42.21 -9.60 -1.15
C THR A 241 -41.08 -10.44 -1.73
N SER A 242 -39.86 -9.87 -1.81
CA SER A 242 -38.72 -10.69 -2.20
C SER A 242 -37.51 -10.35 -1.34
N CYS A 243 -37.15 -11.25 -0.42
CA CYS A 243 -35.83 -11.26 0.22
C CYS A 243 -34.71 -11.58 -0.76
N ASP A 244 -35.03 -11.75 -2.03
CA ASP A 244 -34.09 -12.12 -3.08
C ASP A 244 -33.43 -10.94 -3.76
N THR A 245 -33.96 -9.71 -3.63
CA THR A 245 -33.34 -8.51 -4.20
C THR A 245 -32.26 -7.98 -3.27
N PRO A 246 -30.98 -7.97 -3.70
CA PRO A 246 -29.90 -7.46 -2.86
C PRO A 246 -30.01 -5.95 -2.63
N ILE A 247 -29.70 -5.51 -1.41
CA ILE A 247 -29.63 -4.08 -1.04
C ILE A 247 -28.22 -3.59 -1.25
N GLY A 248 -28.04 -2.47 -1.98
CA GLY A 248 -26.74 -1.83 -2.19
C GLY A 248 -26.44 -0.73 -1.15
N PRO A 249 -25.17 -0.52 -0.79
CA PRO A 249 -24.78 0.61 0.03
C PRO A 249 -24.72 1.91 -0.78
N LYS A 250 -24.96 3.06 -0.14
CA LYS A 250 -24.58 4.34 -0.71
C LYS A 250 -23.06 4.50 -0.57
N MET A 251 -22.33 4.45 -1.68
CA MET A 251 -20.88 4.62 -1.71
C MET A 251 -20.50 6.11 -1.57
N PRO A 252 -19.27 6.42 -1.08
CA PRO A 252 -18.66 7.73 -1.24
C PRO A 252 -18.54 8.09 -2.74
N ASP A 253 -18.32 9.37 -3.02
CA ASP A 253 -17.92 9.78 -4.36
C ASP A 253 -16.53 9.21 -4.68
N VAL A 254 -16.28 8.83 -5.93
CA VAL A 254 -14.99 8.26 -6.34
C VAL A 254 -13.83 9.23 -6.18
N HIS A 255 -14.11 10.53 -6.16
CA HIS A 255 -13.13 11.61 -5.97
C HIS A 255 -13.07 12.13 -4.52
N ASP A 256 -13.78 11.49 -3.59
CA ASP A 256 -13.81 11.87 -2.18
C ASP A 256 -12.56 11.39 -1.43
N THR A 257 -11.52 12.19 -1.45
CA THR A 257 -10.27 11.92 -0.71
C THR A 257 -10.39 12.24 0.79
N ILE A 258 -11.43 12.97 1.20
CA ILE A 258 -11.64 13.38 2.60
C ILE A 258 -12.09 12.19 3.46
N THR A 259 -12.95 11.33 2.94
CA THR A 259 -13.33 10.08 3.63
C THR A 259 -12.10 9.23 3.94
N SER A 260 -11.18 9.07 3.00
CA SER A 260 -9.91 8.36 3.21
C SER A 260 -9.04 9.05 4.25
N PHE A 261 -8.87 10.36 4.14
CA PHE A 261 -8.08 11.15 5.09
C PHE A 261 -8.56 10.95 6.54
N TYR A 262 -9.87 11.04 6.79
CA TYR A 262 -10.40 10.83 8.14
C TYR A 262 -10.37 9.37 8.57
N PHE A 263 -10.58 8.40 7.67
CA PHE A 263 -10.47 6.99 8.02
C PHE A 263 -9.09 6.68 8.59
N HIS A 264 -8.02 7.05 7.89
CA HIS A 264 -6.65 6.80 8.33
C HIS A 264 -6.27 7.63 9.56
N GLY A 265 -6.73 8.88 9.64
CA GLY A 265 -6.45 9.78 10.76
C GLY A 265 -7.13 9.41 12.08
N ASN A 266 -8.22 8.64 12.04
CA ASN A 266 -8.95 8.21 13.24
C ASN A 266 -8.41 6.92 13.86
N LEU A 267 -7.49 6.21 13.18
CA LEU A 267 -6.89 5.00 13.73
C LEU A 267 -5.86 5.36 14.81
N THR A 268 -5.94 4.68 15.94
CA THR A 268 -4.96 4.81 17.03
C THR A 268 -4.56 3.43 17.54
N SER A 269 -3.31 3.28 17.99
CA SER A 269 -2.82 2.01 18.52
C SER A 269 -3.51 1.64 19.82
N LEU A 270 -3.87 0.36 19.97
CA LEU A 270 -4.33 -0.20 21.24
C LEU A 270 -3.19 -0.22 22.30
N ARG A 271 -1.93 -0.30 21.87
CA ARG A 271 -0.76 -0.24 22.75
C ARG A 271 -0.29 1.20 22.89
N HIS A 272 -0.11 1.66 24.12
CA HIS A 272 0.47 2.97 24.39
C HIS A 272 1.98 2.95 24.11
N GLN A 273 2.41 3.73 23.13
CA GLN A 273 3.82 3.89 22.74
C GLN A 273 4.47 5.12 23.40
N GLY A 274 3.71 5.86 24.22
CA GLY A 274 4.10 7.18 24.75
C GLY A 274 5.45 7.23 25.47
N HIS A 275 5.83 6.16 26.18
CA HIS A 275 7.14 6.09 26.83
C HIS A 275 8.30 5.99 25.84
N LEU A 276 8.11 5.30 24.70
CA LEU A 276 9.13 5.19 23.65
C LEU A 276 9.29 6.50 22.89
N LEU A 277 8.19 7.23 22.66
CA LEU A 277 8.20 8.40 21.80
C LEU A 277 8.53 9.71 22.52
N SER A 278 8.13 9.84 23.78
CA SER A 278 8.30 11.10 24.55
C SER A 278 9.69 11.27 25.15
N GLN A 279 10.44 10.17 25.36
CA GLN A 279 11.72 10.17 26.06
C GLN A 279 12.93 9.96 25.13
N GLN A 280 12.73 9.51 23.89
CA GLN A 280 13.84 9.26 22.97
C GLN A 280 14.18 10.50 22.15
N ARG A 281 15.47 10.82 22.13
CA ARG A 281 16.03 11.79 21.19
C ARG A 281 15.87 11.25 19.78
N ILE A 282 15.44 12.11 18.86
CA ILE A 282 15.45 11.79 17.43
C ILE A 282 16.89 11.88 16.92
N ASP A 283 17.38 10.79 16.36
CA ASP A 283 18.75 10.72 15.84
C ASP A 283 18.83 11.19 14.40
N GLU A 284 17.78 10.90 13.61
CA GLU A 284 17.73 11.19 12.19
C GLU A 284 16.39 11.84 11.82
N HIS A 285 16.47 12.95 11.07
CA HIS A 285 15.31 13.66 10.52
C HIS A 285 15.39 13.70 9.01
N LEU A 286 14.33 13.23 8.34
CA LEU A 286 14.20 13.26 6.89
C LEU A 286 12.90 13.99 6.52
N PHE A 287 13.00 14.94 5.60
CA PHE A 287 11.86 15.56 4.95
C PHE A 287 11.88 15.16 3.47
N ILE A 288 10.98 14.24 3.09
CA ILE A 288 10.96 13.60 1.77
C ILE A 288 9.76 14.12 1.00
N VAL A 289 10.02 14.84 -0.08
CA VAL A 289 9.03 15.32 -1.03
C VAL A 289 8.85 14.27 -2.11
N LEU A 290 7.61 13.81 -2.28
CA LEU A 290 7.18 12.90 -3.32
C LEU A 290 6.71 13.71 -4.53
N GLY A 291 7.30 13.49 -5.68
CA GLY A 291 7.01 14.31 -6.86
C GLY A 291 7.33 13.59 -8.17
N LEU A 292 7.22 14.35 -9.24
CA LEU A 292 7.61 13.94 -10.59
C LEU A 292 8.78 14.79 -11.06
N GLY A 293 9.59 14.21 -11.93
CA GLY A 293 10.67 14.89 -12.62
C GLY A 293 10.78 14.37 -14.06
N THR A 294 11.69 14.95 -14.84
CA THR A 294 11.94 14.53 -16.22
C THR A 294 13.40 14.21 -16.45
N ILE A 295 13.69 13.18 -17.23
CA ILE A 295 15.02 12.82 -17.70
C ILE A 295 15.01 12.65 -19.22
N CYS A 296 16.17 12.87 -19.86
CA CYS A 296 16.33 12.55 -21.27
C CYS A 296 16.35 11.03 -21.50
N LYS A 297 15.87 10.54 -22.64
CA LYS A 297 15.87 9.11 -23.01
C LYS A 297 17.22 8.40 -22.84
N GLN A 298 18.30 9.15 -22.93
CA GLN A 298 19.68 8.63 -22.77
C GLN A 298 20.16 8.62 -21.32
N GLY A 299 19.29 8.93 -20.33
CA GLY A 299 19.65 8.99 -18.92
C GLY A 299 20.48 10.21 -18.51
N GLN A 300 20.65 11.18 -19.41
CA GLN A 300 21.36 12.42 -19.15
C GLN A 300 20.42 13.48 -18.57
N PHE A 301 21.00 14.46 -17.88
CA PHE A 301 20.29 15.59 -17.32
C PHE A 301 19.69 16.46 -18.45
N CYS A 302 18.37 16.61 -18.48
CA CYS A 302 17.67 17.40 -19.50
C CYS A 302 17.74 18.89 -19.18
N LYS A 303 17.84 19.72 -20.20
CA LYS A 303 17.60 21.15 -20.03
C LYS A 303 16.09 21.40 -19.97
N ARG A 304 15.68 22.34 -19.10
CA ARG A 304 14.29 22.76 -18.98
C ARG A 304 13.74 23.22 -20.34
N GLY A 305 12.72 22.55 -20.85
CA GLY A 305 12.04 22.91 -22.10
C GLY A 305 11.89 21.73 -23.06
N ASN A 306 10.64 21.42 -23.35
CA ASN A 306 10.07 20.44 -24.26
C ASN A 306 11.02 19.78 -25.27
N SER A 307 11.43 18.56 -24.96
CA SER A 307 11.83 17.61 -25.97
C SER A 307 10.81 16.44 -25.93
N SER A 308 10.32 16.03 -27.10
CA SER A 308 9.48 14.82 -27.25
C SER A 308 10.17 13.54 -26.76
N ASP A 309 11.43 13.67 -26.36
CA ASP A 309 12.31 12.62 -25.92
C ASP A 309 12.46 12.50 -24.40
N ASP A 310 11.82 13.37 -23.64
CA ASP A 310 11.90 13.37 -22.19
C ASP A 310 11.05 12.24 -21.57
N ILE A 311 11.59 11.61 -20.54
CA ILE A 311 10.92 10.54 -19.79
C ILE A 311 10.50 11.08 -18.44
N GLN A 312 9.21 10.99 -18.13
CA GLN A 312 8.68 11.31 -16.83
C GLN A 312 9.05 10.22 -15.82
N VAL A 313 9.48 10.62 -14.63
CA VAL A 313 9.88 9.72 -13.55
C VAL A 313 9.31 10.19 -12.21
N ALA A 314 9.02 9.25 -11.33
CA ALA A 314 8.66 9.56 -9.95
C ALA A 314 9.92 9.75 -9.10
N THR A 315 9.87 10.63 -8.12
CA THR A 315 11.05 11.07 -7.37
C THR A 315 10.81 11.13 -5.87
N MET A 316 11.90 10.94 -5.12
CA MET A 316 12.05 11.34 -3.73
C MET A 316 13.11 12.43 -3.65
N ASN A 317 12.73 13.61 -3.15
CA ASN A 317 13.63 14.78 -3.10
C ASN A 317 14.32 15.06 -4.45
N ASN A 318 13.55 15.03 -5.53
CA ASN A 318 13.98 15.29 -6.91
C ASN A 318 15.02 14.31 -7.49
N VAL A 319 15.11 13.09 -6.95
CA VAL A 319 15.93 12.00 -7.54
C VAL A 319 15.06 10.78 -7.74
N SER A 320 15.17 10.13 -8.89
CA SER A 320 14.45 8.90 -9.22
C SER A 320 15.31 7.69 -8.90
N PHE A 321 14.72 6.70 -8.25
CA PHE A 321 15.43 5.46 -7.91
C PHE A 321 15.71 4.62 -9.15
N GLN A 322 16.90 4.07 -9.22
CA GLN A 322 17.31 3.08 -10.21
C GLN A 322 18.02 1.92 -9.52
N GLN A 323 17.60 0.71 -9.83
CA GLN A 323 18.40 -0.45 -9.44
C GLN A 323 19.68 -0.54 -10.25
N PRO A 324 20.80 -1.03 -9.68
CA PRO A 324 22.03 -1.22 -10.44
C PRO A 324 21.80 -2.17 -11.60
N ALA A 325 22.11 -1.73 -12.81
CA ALA A 325 21.89 -2.52 -14.04
C ALA A 325 22.79 -3.78 -14.13
N ALA A 326 23.95 -3.78 -13.47
CA ALA A 326 24.96 -4.82 -13.52
C ALA A 326 25.23 -5.49 -12.16
N ALA A 327 24.23 -5.51 -11.25
CA ALA A 327 24.43 -6.15 -9.97
C ALA A 327 24.58 -7.67 -10.14
N THR A 328 25.80 -8.16 -9.95
CA THR A 328 26.11 -9.59 -9.88
C THR A 328 25.77 -10.18 -8.52
N MET A 329 25.46 -9.34 -7.55
CA MET A 329 25.16 -9.69 -6.16
C MET A 329 24.06 -8.78 -5.59
N PRO A 330 23.10 -9.29 -4.80
CA PRO A 330 22.16 -8.48 -4.05
C PRO A 330 22.82 -7.50 -3.09
N LEU A 331 22.19 -6.34 -2.86
CA LEU A 331 22.70 -5.34 -1.90
C LEU A 331 22.80 -5.89 -0.48
N LEU A 332 21.88 -6.79 -0.08
CA LEU A 332 21.90 -7.44 1.24
C LEU A 332 23.18 -8.28 1.43
N GLU A 333 23.58 -9.03 0.42
CA GLU A 333 24.82 -9.82 0.45
C GLU A 333 26.05 -8.92 0.42
N ALA A 334 26.03 -7.87 -0.42
CA ALA A 334 27.10 -6.88 -0.45
C ALA A 334 27.30 -6.20 0.91
N GLN A 335 26.19 -5.91 1.63
CA GLN A 335 26.24 -5.39 3.00
C GLN A 335 26.85 -6.40 3.97
N TYR A 336 26.46 -7.69 3.89
CA TYR A 336 27.00 -8.74 4.76
C TYR A 336 28.50 -8.93 4.56
N TYR A 337 28.97 -8.95 3.31
CA TYR A 337 30.40 -9.14 2.99
C TYR A 337 31.22 -7.84 3.00
N HIS A 338 30.62 -6.71 3.42
CA HIS A 338 31.28 -5.40 3.45
C HIS A 338 31.85 -4.97 2.09
N ILE A 339 31.17 -5.34 1.02
CA ILE A 339 31.56 -4.92 -0.34
C ILE A 339 31.14 -3.48 -0.56
N SER A 340 32.10 -2.65 -0.98
CA SER A 340 31.84 -1.24 -1.22
C SER A 340 30.90 -1.02 -2.40
N LEU A 341 29.92 -0.15 -2.21
CA LEU A 341 29.00 0.33 -3.25
C LEU A 341 29.50 1.59 -3.96
N ASN A 342 30.82 1.87 -3.85
CA ASN A 342 31.44 3.10 -4.36
C ASN A 342 31.08 3.35 -5.83
N GLY A 343 30.62 4.57 -6.13
CA GLY A 343 30.25 5.03 -7.47
C GLY A 343 28.90 4.57 -8.00
N THR A 344 28.19 3.67 -7.30
CA THR A 344 26.86 3.19 -7.72
C THR A 344 25.71 3.67 -6.84
N ALA A 345 25.99 4.04 -5.59
CA ALA A 345 25.02 4.51 -4.61
C ALA A 345 25.12 6.01 -4.38
N GLN A 346 24.00 6.66 -4.24
CA GLN A 346 23.87 8.05 -3.83
C GLN A 346 23.07 8.11 -2.53
N GLU A 347 23.56 8.91 -1.58
CA GLU A 347 22.82 9.15 -0.34
C GLU A 347 21.49 9.87 -0.65
N LEU A 348 20.39 9.40 -0.05
CA LEU A 348 19.11 10.07 -0.13
C LEU A 348 19.22 11.45 0.52
N LEU A 349 18.84 12.50 -0.21
CA LEU A 349 18.83 13.85 0.33
C LEU A 349 17.89 13.93 1.54
N ARG A 350 18.40 14.41 2.67
CA ARG A 350 17.62 14.55 3.92
C ARG A 350 16.52 15.60 3.82
N ARG A 351 16.61 16.50 2.84
CA ARG A 351 15.64 17.56 2.53
C ARG A 351 15.61 17.78 1.02
N PRO A 352 14.48 18.26 0.47
CA PRO A 352 14.42 18.61 -0.93
C PRO A 352 15.42 19.73 -1.25
N PRO A 353 16.00 19.71 -2.46
CA PRO A 353 16.97 20.74 -2.87
C PRO A 353 16.35 22.13 -2.97
N THR A 354 15.04 22.21 -3.18
CA THR A 354 14.29 23.46 -3.28
C THR A 354 13.00 23.35 -2.47
N LEU A 355 12.70 24.40 -1.69
CA LEU A 355 11.42 24.54 -1.00
C LEU A 355 10.53 25.47 -1.82
N TYR A 356 9.31 25.04 -2.06
CA TYR A 356 8.27 25.79 -2.77
C TYR A 356 6.89 25.40 -2.21
N ASN A 357 5.83 26.00 -2.71
CA ASN A 357 4.49 25.55 -2.38
C ASN A 357 4.19 24.23 -3.10
N PHE A 358 4.32 23.10 -2.42
CA PHE A 358 4.16 21.75 -2.98
C PHE A 358 2.73 21.45 -3.43
N THR A 359 1.75 22.17 -2.90
CA THR A 359 0.32 21.97 -3.19
C THR A 359 -0.24 23.03 -4.16
N TYR A 360 0.65 23.79 -4.81
CA TYR A 360 0.24 24.79 -5.79
C TYR A 360 -0.32 24.15 -7.07
N GLU A 361 -1.54 24.50 -7.44
CA GLU A 361 -2.27 23.87 -8.56
C GLU A 361 -1.57 24.00 -9.93
N ALA A 362 -0.78 25.06 -10.14
CA ALA A 362 -0.03 25.22 -11.38
C ALA A 362 1.09 24.17 -11.56
N LEU A 363 1.40 23.37 -10.53
CA LEU A 363 2.35 22.25 -10.63
C LEU A 363 1.73 20.98 -11.22
N ILE A 364 0.40 20.95 -11.46
CA ILE A 364 -0.27 19.80 -12.08
C ILE A 364 0.26 19.65 -13.50
N PRO A 365 0.92 18.54 -13.85
CA PRO A 365 1.33 18.28 -15.22
C PRO A 365 0.10 18.15 -16.12
N PHE A 366 0.22 18.62 -17.36
CA PHE A 366 -0.88 18.56 -18.36
C PHE A 366 -2.14 19.37 -18.00
N GLY A 367 -2.05 20.24 -16.99
CA GLY A 367 -3.12 21.18 -16.66
C GLY A 367 -3.15 22.40 -17.59
N PRO A 368 -4.17 23.26 -17.48
CA PRO A 368 -4.33 24.45 -18.35
C PRO A 368 -3.20 25.50 -18.20
N LYS A 369 -2.34 25.35 -17.22
CA LYS A 369 -1.15 26.21 -16.96
C LYS A 369 0.09 25.33 -16.78
N GLU A 370 0.33 24.42 -17.72
CA GLU A 370 1.44 23.48 -17.67
C GLU A 370 2.75 24.12 -17.22
N MET A 371 3.28 23.68 -16.10
CA MET A 371 4.63 23.94 -15.73
C MET A 371 5.51 22.74 -16.14
N PRO A 372 6.62 22.97 -16.85
CA PRO A 372 7.53 21.89 -17.19
C PRO A 372 8.09 21.26 -15.91
N LEU A 373 8.13 19.92 -15.88
CA LEU A 373 8.73 19.17 -14.79
C LEU A 373 10.22 19.55 -14.64
N GLU A 374 10.70 19.55 -13.41
CA GLU A 374 12.10 19.82 -13.16
C GLU A 374 12.97 18.69 -13.71
N PRO A 375 14.10 19.02 -14.36
CA PRO A 375 15.08 18.03 -14.76
C PRO A 375 15.58 17.24 -13.56
N THR A 376 15.70 15.91 -13.72
CA THR A 376 16.21 15.01 -12.71
C THR A 376 17.09 13.92 -13.31
N TYR A 377 17.57 13.01 -12.48
CA TYR A 377 18.37 11.86 -12.88
C TYR A 377 18.01 10.64 -12.06
N LYS A 378 18.42 9.47 -12.54
CA LYS A 378 18.26 8.20 -11.82
C LYS A 378 19.53 7.86 -11.04
N ALA A 379 19.35 7.43 -9.79
CA ALA A 379 20.41 6.94 -8.95
C ALA A 379 19.93 5.81 -8.05
N MET A 380 20.83 4.98 -7.56
CA MET A 380 20.52 4.05 -6.47
C MET A 380 20.54 4.84 -5.15
N LEU A 381 19.35 5.32 -4.73
CA LEU A 381 19.18 6.07 -3.49
C LEU A 381 19.34 5.16 -2.28
N VAL A 382 20.26 5.51 -1.38
CA VAL A 382 20.55 4.75 -0.16
C VAL A 382 20.57 5.70 1.03
N GLN A 383 19.96 5.29 2.14
CA GLN A 383 20.09 5.94 3.44
C GLN A 383 20.58 4.93 4.48
N ARG A 384 21.61 5.30 5.24
CA ARG A 384 22.17 4.44 6.30
C ARG A 384 21.73 4.94 7.66
N PHE A 385 21.38 4.00 8.54
CA PHE A 385 21.01 4.24 9.92
C PHE A 385 21.85 3.36 10.84
N LYS A 386 22.28 3.92 11.96
CA LYS A 386 22.87 3.13 13.04
C LYS A 386 21.81 2.23 13.68
N HIS A 387 22.20 1.04 14.11
CA HIS A 387 21.31 0.16 14.85
C HIS A 387 20.75 0.88 16.09
N GLY A 388 19.44 0.80 16.29
CA GLY A 388 18.75 1.42 17.41
C GLY A 388 18.42 2.91 17.23
N ALA A 389 18.80 3.53 16.11
CA ALA A 389 18.48 4.94 15.85
C ALA A 389 16.97 5.16 15.73
N MET A 390 16.48 6.24 16.38
CA MET A 390 15.12 6.75 16.21
C MET A 390 15.10 7.67 14.99
N VAL A 391 14.37 7.25 13.96
CA VAL A 391 14.26 7.98 12.69
C VAL A 391 12.87 8.62 12.59
N GLU A 392 12.84 9.91 12.30
CA GLU A 392 11.61 10.65 11.97
C GLU A 392 11.62 10.99 10.48
N ILE A 393 10.53 10.68 9.79
CA ILE A 393 10.34 11.05 8.38
C ILE A 393 9.03 11.80 8.25
N VAL A 394 9.10 12.94 7.55
CA VAL A 394 7.91 13.61 7.01
C VAL A 394 7.87 13.36 5.52
N PHE A 395 6.81 12.70 5.04
CA PHE A 395 6.51 12.60 3.62
C PHE A 395 5.56 13.72 3.22
N GLN A 396 5.92 14.48 2.20
CA GLN A 396 5.10 15.53 1.61
C GLN A 396 4.71 15.13 0.17
N SER A 397 3.42 14.98 -0.09
CA SER A 397 2.90 14.82 -1.44
C SER A 397 2.89 16.17 -2.18
N THR A 398 2.92 16.12 -3.50
CA THR A 398 2.87 17.31 -4.36
C THR A 398 1.73 17.21 -5.36
N THR A 399 1.23 18.35 -5.83
CA THR A 399 0.25 18.40 -6.93
C THR A 399 0.79 17.85 -8.25
N MET A 400 2.12 17.69 -8.39
CA MET A 400 2.72 17.03 -9.56
C MET A 400 2.28 15.58 -9.71
N LEU A 401 1.92 14.91 -8.62
CA LEU A 401 1.39 13.54 -8.60
C LEU A 401 -0.11 13.49 -8.96
N GLN A 402 -0.62 14.54 -9.57
CA GLN A 402 -1.99 14.62 -10.07
C GLN A 402 -3.07 14.37 -8.99
N GLY A 403 -2.71 14.64 -7.74
CA GLY A 403 -3.65 14.46 -6.65
C GLY A 403 -3.74 13.04 -6.10
N ASP A 404 -2.91 12.12 -6.54
CA ASP A 404 -2.85 10.79 -5.93
C ASP A 404 -2.36 10.84 -4.48
N SER A 405 -2.99 10.06 -3.63
CA SER A 405 -2.40 9.66 -2.35
C SER A 405 -1.23 8.71 -2.61
N ASN A 406 -0.32 8.55 -1.65
CA ASN A 406 0.86 7.71 -1.85
C ASN A 406 1.02 6.72 -0.70
N PRO A 407 0.69 5.43 -0.89
CA PRO A 407 0.94 4.40 0.11
C PRO A 407 2.44 4.08 0.18
N MET A 408 3.13 4.66 1.18
CA MET A 408 4.56 4.44 1.41
C MET A 408 4.78 3.24 2.30
N HIS A 409 5.49 2.23 1.77
CA HIS A 409 5.77 0.98 2.47
C HIS A 409 7.25 0.86 2.84
N LEU A 410 7.52 0.46 4.08
CA LEU A 410 8.86 0.16 4.56
C LEU A 410 8.99 -1.33 4.89
N HIS A 411 9.88 -2.01 4.19
CA HIS A 411 10.19 -3.40 4.48
C HIS A 411 10.88 -3.55 5.84
N GLY A 412 10.54 -4.61 6.57
CA GLY A 412 11.21 -5.04 7.79
C GLY A 412 11.05 -4.15 9.02
N HIS A 413 10.22 -3.12 8.95
CA HIS A 413 9.95 -2.21 10.06
C HIS A 413 8.49 -1.80 10.09
N ASP A 414 8.00 -1.50 11.30
CA ASP A 414 6.75 -0.81 11.51
C ASP A 414 6.99 0.68 11.78
N MET A 415 6.09 1.53 11.25
CA MET A 415 6.14 2.98 11.36
C MET A 415 5.01 3.47 12.27
N MET A 416 5.33 4.29 13.24
CA MET A 416 4.39 4.99 14.11
C MET A 416 3.93 6.27 13.42
N VAL A 417 2.65 6.38 13.07
CA VAL A 417 2.07 7.56 12.42
C VAL A 417 1.75 8.61 13.48
N LEU A 418 2.51 9.70 13.48
CA LEU A 418 2.39 10.75 14.49
C LEU A 418 1.29 11.76 14.16
N ALA A 419 1.20 12.16 12.91
CA ALA A 419 0.21 13.09 12.39
C ALA A 419 0.13 13.03 10.87
N GLN A 420 -0.98 13.51 10.35
CA GLN A 420 -1.16 13.80 8.92
C GLN A 420 -1.88 15.13 8.75
N GLY A 421 -1.68 15.77 7.62
CA GLY A 421 -2.32 17.05 7.32
C GLY A 421 -2.45 17.30 5.83
N LEU A 422 -3.31 18.25 5.48
CA LEU A 422 -3.46 18.75 4.10
C LEU A 422 -2.62 20.02 3.92
N GLY A 423 -2.19 20.28 2.70
CA GLY A 423 -1.33 21.42 2.39
C GLY A 423 0.15 21.12 2.61
N ASN A 424 0.94 22.17 2.77
CA ASN A 424 2.37 22.06 3.05
C ASN A 424 2.63 21.84 4.53
N TYR A 425 3.54 20.93 4.83
CA TYR A 425 4.01 20.71 6.21
C TYR A 425 4.76 21.92 6.76
N ASP A 426 4.39 22.34 7.94
CA ASP A 426 5.06 23.41 8.71
C ASP A 426 5.77 22.81 9.93
N LEU A 427 7.12 22.85 9.88
CA LEU A 427 7.99 22.27 10.90
C LEU A 427 7.73 22.84 12.33
N VAL A 428 7.22 24.05 12.45
CA VAL A 428 6.97 24.67 13.76
C VAL A 428 5.55 24.41 14.25
N LYS A 429 4.57 24.54 13.36
CA LYS A 429 3.15 24.46 13.69
C LYS A 429 2.67 23.01 13.82
N ASP A 430 3.04 22.16 12.87
CA ASP A 430 2.43 20.84 12.74
C ASP A 430 3.02 19.82 13.71
N VAL A 431 4.25 20.02 14.19
CA VAL A 431 4.86 19.19 15.26
C VAL A 431 4.00 19.22 16.53
N ALA A 432 3.30 20.32 16.81
CA ALA A 432 2.41 20.43 17.98
C ALA A 432 1.18 19.50 17.90
N SER A 433 0.84 19.00 16.70
CA SER A 433 -0.28 18.08 16.47
C SER A 433 0.09 16.60 16.60
N TYR A 434 1.36 16.27 16.86
CA TYR A 434 1.84 14.89 16.90
C TYR A 434 1.19 14.07 18.02
N ASN A 435 0.59 12.94 17.66
CA ASN A 435 0.14 11.95 18.63
C ASN A 435 1.34 11.15 19.15
N LEU A 436 1.85 11.53 20.32
CA LEU A 436 2.95 10.85 21.00
C LEU A 436 2.47 9.84 22.06
N VAL A 437 1.17 9.60 22.18
CA VAL A 437 0.57 8.72 23.20
C VAL A 437 0.29 7.35 22.63
N ASN A 438 -0.50 7.28 21.57
CA ASN A 438 -0.96 6.04 20.95
C ASN A 438 -1.03 6.15 19.43
N PRO A 439 0.06 6.59 18.75
CA PRO A 439 0.08 6.65 17.29
C PRO A 439 -0.20 5.27 16.68
N VAL A 440 -0.99 5.24 15.62
CA VAL A 440 -1.21 3.96 14.91
C VAL A 440 0.12 3.46 14.35
N VAL A 441 0.32 2.15 14.44
CA VAL A 441 1.54 1.47 13.97
C VAL A 441 1.20 0.70 12.71
N LYS A 442 1.93 0.94 11.63
CA LYS A 442 1.70 0.38 10.30
C LYS A 442 3.00 0.15 9.54
N ASN A 443 3.02 -0.78 8.61
CA ASN A 443 4.14 -0.95 7.68
C ASN A 443 3.92 -0.24 6.33
N THR A 444 2.67 0.14 6.03
CA THR A 444 2.28 0.93 4.86
C THR A 444 1.48 2.14 5.32
N VAL A 445 1.96 3.34 5.05
CA VAL A 445 1.32 4.59 5.47
C VAL A 445 0.88 5.40 4.26
N LEU A 446 -0.38 5.83 4.26
CA LEU A 446 -0.94 6.58 3.15
C LEU A 446 -0.63 8.08 3.32
N VAL A 447 0.26 8.61 2.49
CA VAL A 447 0.48 10.06 2.40
C VAL A 447 -0.73 10.69 1.71
N PRO A 448 -1.47 11.60 2.38
CA PRO A 448 -2.68 12.16 1.80
C PRO A 448 -2.40 12.91 0.51
N ASN A 449 -3.39 12.90 -0.38
CA ASN A 449 -3.39 13.76 -1.55
C ASN A 449 -3.13 15.22 -1.15
N ARG A 450 -2.18 15.88 -1.82
CA ARG A 450 -1.79 17.28 -1.55
C ARG A 450 -1.59 17.58 -0.07
N GLY A 451 -1.04 16.60 0.64
CA GLY A 451 -0.84 16.67 2.09
C GLY A 451 0.47 16.02 2.51
N TRP A 452 0.55 15.77 3.77
CA TRP A 452 1.75 15.22 4.40
C TRP A 452 1.41 14.22 5.50
N ILE A 453 2.38 13.38 5.84
CA ILE A 453 2.33 12.46 6.98
C ILE A 453 3.68 12.47 7.70
N ALA A 454 3.65 12.53 9.03
CA ALA A 454 4.82 12.42 9.86
C ALA A 454 4.85 11.04 10.54
N ILE A 455 5.96 10.32 10.41
CA ILE A 455 6.15 9.00 10.98
C ILE A 455 7.44 8.92 11.79
N ARG A 456 7.50 7.96 12.72
CA ARG A 456 8.75 7.52 13.35
C ARG A 456 8.88 6.01 13.30
N PHE A 457 10.12 5.53 13.22
CA PHE A 457 10.43 4.12 13.42
C PHE A 457 11.79 3.97 14.11
N VAL A 458 12.01 2.81 14.71
CA VAL A 458 13.31 2.44 15.28
C VAL A 458 14.06 1.58 14.30
N ALA A 459 15.25 1.98 13.91
CA ALA A 459 16.14 1.23 13.01
C ALA A 459 16.83 0.08 13.78
N ASN A 460 16.05 -0.92 14.21
CA ASN A 460 16.51 -2.01 15.10
C ASN A 460 16.59 -3.37 14.40
N ASN A 461 16.36 -3.43 13.10
CA ASN A 461 16.41 -4.64 12.29
C ASN A 461 17.59 -4.53 11.30
N PRO A 462 18.78 -5.09 11.59
CA PRO A 462 19.94 -5.00 10.71
C PRO A 462 19.67 -5.59 9.34
N GLY A 463 20.09 -4.89 8.30
CA GLY A 463 19.87 -5.38 6.94
C GLY A 463 19.67 -4.26 5.91
N VAL A 464 19.14 -4.66 4.77
CA VAL A 464 18.87 -3.81 3.62
C VAL A 464 17.37 -3.85 3.32
N TRP A 465 16.69 -2.72 3.45
CA TRP A 465 15.25 -2.61 3.45
C TRP A 465 14.76 -1.65 2.37
N PHE A 466 13.76 -2.07 1.61
CA PHE A 466 13.19 -1.23 0.57
C PHE A 466 12.13 -0.32 1.15
N MET A 467 12.24 0.98 0.91
CA MET A 467 11.23 2.00 1.15
C MET A 467 10.70 2.45 -0.20
N HIS A 468 9.41 2.27 -0.46
CA HIS A 468 8.85 2.59 -1.76
C HIS A 468 7.35 2.92 -1.71
N CYS A 469 6.87 3.62 -2.72
CA CYS A 469 5.44 3.75 -2.95
C CYS A 469 4.86 2.40 -3.37
N HIS A 470 3.73 2.01 -2.79
CA HIS A 470 3.07 0.75 -3.11
C HIS A 470 2.14 0.83 -4.33
N TYR A 471 1.93 2.03 -4.91
CA TYR A 471 1.43 2.14 -6.27
C TYR A 471 2.49 1.64 -7.24
N GLU A 472 2.12 0.65 -8.06
CA GLU A 472 3.06 -0.03 -8.96
C GLU A 472 3.71 0.92 -9.95
N PHE A 473 2.94 1.85 -10.52
CA PHE A 473 3.50 2.78 -11.50
C PHE A 473 4.48 3.79 -10.85
N HIS A 474 4.21 4.29 -9.64
CA HIS A 474 5.16 5.14 -8.93
C HIS A 474 6.45 4.38 -8.60
N LEU A 475 6.34 3.11 -8.20
CA LEU A 475 7.50 2.25 -7.95
C LEU A 475 8.33 2.04 -9.23
N VAL A 476 7.69 1.66 -10.33
CA VAL A 476 8.36 1.43 -11.62
C VAL A 476 9.01 2.72 -12.15
N MET A 477 8.36 3.86 -11.92
CA MET A 477 8.88 5.19 -12.27
C MET A 477 10.01 5.67 -11.35
N GLY A 478 10.25 5.01 -10.20
CA GLY A 478 11.39 5.28 -9.33
C GLY A 478 11.10 5.98 -8.01
N MET A 479 9.86 5.95 -7.49
CA MET A 479 9.55 6.43 -6.13
C MET A 479 9.96 5.39 -5.09
N ALA A 480 11.27 5.27 -4.87
CA ALA A 480 11.85 4.30 -3.95
C ALA A 480 13.21 4.76 -3.42
N ALA A 481 13.64 4.14 -2.32
CA ALA A 481 14.99 4.25 -1.74
C ALA A 481 15.33 2.94 -0.99
N VAL A 482 16.60 2.74 -0.73
CA VAL A 482 17.10 1.61 0.07
C VAL A 482 17.54 2.14 1.44
N PHE A 483 16.96 1.59 2.51
CA PHE A 483 17.39 1.85 3.87
C PHE A 483 18.32 0.73 4.33
N ILE A 484 19.47 1.09 4.84
CA ILE A 484 20.46 0.15 5.38
C ILE A 484 20.56 0.40 6.88
N VAL A 485 20.19 -0.59 7.66
CA VAL A 485 20.39 -0.60 9.11
C VAL A 485 21.66 -1.34 9.42
N GLU A 486 22.60 -0.67 10.08
CA GLU A 486 23.88 -1.22 10.46
C GLU A 486 23.74 -2.33 11.53
N ASN A 487 24.74 -3.16 11.65
CA ASN A 487 24.79 -4.18 12.70
C ASN A 487 24.83 -3.53 14.09
N GLY A 488 24.13 -4.13 15.03
CA GLY A 488 24.23 -3.79 16.44
C GLY A 488 25.47 -4.41 17.11
N PRO A 489 25.62 -4.21 18.43
CA PRO A 489 26.84 -4.60 19.13
C PRO A 489 26.95 -6.10 19.41
N THR A 490 25.90 -6.88 19.16
CA THR A 490 25.89 -8.33 19.46
C THR A 490 25.54 -9.15 18.21
N ILE A 491 25.80 -10.45 18.26
CA ILE A 491 25.46 -11.34 17.15
C ILE A 491 23.95 -11.38 16.89
N ASP A 492 23.12 -11.30 17.92
CA ASP A 492 21.66 -11.31 17.80
C ASP A 492 21.10 -10.01 17.23
N THR A 493 21.90 -8.94 17.26
CA THR A 493 21.56 -7.63 16.67
C THR A 493 22.37 -7.35 15.41
N SER A 494 22.88 -8.39 14.76
CA SER A 494 23.65 -8.30 13.53
C SER A 494 22.99 -9.11 12.40
N LEU A 495 23.24 -8.71 11.16
CA LEU A 495 22.75 -9.40 9.97
C LEU A 495 23.29 -10.84 9.97
N PRO A 496 22.41 -11.86 9.94
CA PRO A 496 22.82 -13.25 9.88
C PRO A 496 23.52 -13.59 8.55
N PRO A 497 24.32 -14.66 8.50
CA PRO A 497 24.95 -15.10 7.26
C PRO A 497 23.89 -15.47 6.20
N PRO A 498 24.19 -15.28 4.90
CA PRO A 498 23.34 -15.75 3.84
C PRO A 498 23.07 -17.25 3.96
N PRO A 499 21.85 -17.72 3.66
CA PRO A 499 21.57 -19.16 3.66
C PRO A 499 22.41 -19.91 2.62
N ASP A 500 22.79 -21.15 2.91
CA ASP A 500 23.63 -21.97 2.01
C ASP A 500 23.00 -22.22 0.63
N ASN A 501 21.68 -22.18 0.54
CA ASN A 501 20.93 -22.34 -0.70
C ASN A 501 20.73 -21.02 -1.48
N CYS A 502 21.23 -19.90 -0.97
CA CYS A 502 21.23 -18.62 -1.68
C CYS A 502 22.17 -18.71 -2.89
N ARG A 503 21.71 -18.23 -4.05
CA ARG A 503 22.48 -18.27 -5.29
C ARG A 503 22.87 -16.89 -5.72
N THR A 504 24.05 -16.75 -6.33
CA THR A 504 24.48 -15.49 -6.94
C THR A 504 23.68 -15.21 -8.22
N CYS A 505 23.62 -13.94 -8.58
CA CYS A 505 22.96 -13.48 -9.80
C CYS A 505 23.94 -13.45 -11.00
N GLY A 506 23.40 -13.47 -12.21
CA GLY A 506 24.19 -13.31 -13.44
C GLY A 506 24.94 -14.57 -13.88
N SER A 507 26.11 -14.39 -14.51
CA SER A 507 26.89 -15.48 -15.13
C SER A 507 27.43 -16.51 -14.13
N ASN A 508 27.48 -16.16 -12.84
CA ASN A 508 28.01 -17.01 -11.77
C ASN A 508 26.89 -17.67 -10.93
N ILE A 509 25.74 -17.95 -11.56
CA ILE A 509 24.55 -18.54 -10.90
C ILE A 509 24.78 -19.88 -10.19
N ASN A 510 25.91 -20.55 -10.44
CA ASN A 510 26.26 -21.82 -9.80
C ASN A 510 27.11 -21.65 -8.54
N LEU A 511 27.55 -20.43 -8.22
CA LEU A 511 28.34 -20.14 -7.02
C LEU A 511 27.42 -19.75 -5.86
N THR A 512 27.78 -20.18 -4.66
CA THR A 512 27.22 -19.58 -3.45
C THR A 512 27.79 -18.16 -3.23
N PRO A 513 27.11 -17.29 -2.50
CA PRO A 513 27.62 -15.95 -2.17
C PRO A 513 29.03 -15.97 -1.56
N LYS A 514 29.32 -16.97 -0.72
CA LYS A 514 30.63 -17.15 -0.11
C LYS A 514 31.71 -17.50 -1.13
N GLU A 515 31.42 -18.38 -2.07
CA GLU A 515 32.36 -18.75 -3.15
C GLU A 515 32.62 -17.58 -4.08
N PHE A 516 31.56 -16.82 -4.44
CA PHE A 516 31.69 -15.60 -5.23
C PHE A 516 32.59 -14.56 -4.55
N TYR A 517 32.36 -14.30 -3.24
CA TYR A 517 33.17 -13.39 -2.46
C TYR A 517 34.65 -13.83 -2.39
N LEU A 518 34.91 -15.13 -2.20
CA LEU A 518 36.27 -15.65 -2.15
C LEU A 518 36.98 -15.57 -3.52
N GLN A 519 36.24 -15.71 -4.63
CA GLN A 519 36.80 -15.50 -5.97
C GLN A 519 37.10 -14.05 -6.27
N SER A 520 36.20 -13.10 -5.89
CA SER A 520 36.43 -11.67 -6.09
C SER A 520 37.67 -11.19 -5.35
N LYS A 521 37.91 -11.65 -4.14
CA LYS A 521 39.13 -11.32 -3.37
C LYS A 521 40.42 -11.86 -4.00
N LYS A 522 40.35 -13.02 -4.69
CA LYS A 522 41.53 -13.56 -5.38
C LYS A 522 41.89 -12.83 -6.66
N SER A 523 40.96 -12.08 -7.23
CA SER A 523 41.22 -11.26 -8.44
C SER A 523 41.75 -9.85 -8.12
N GLU A 524 41.74 -9.43 -6.85
CA GLU A 524 42.28 -8.16 -6.36
C GLU A 524 43.72 -8.29 -5.84
N THR A 525 44.25 -9.53 -5.71
CA THR A 525 45.66 -9.82 -5.39
C THR A 525 46.41 -10.25 -6.65
#